data_28cdf572159b31c4861f7775bcd0e17a
#
_entry.id   28cdf572159b31c4861f7775bcd0e17a
#
_cell.length_a   1.000
_cell.length_b   1.000
_cell.length_c   1.000
_cell.angle_alpha   90.00
_cell.angle_beta   90.00
_cell.angle_gamma   90.00
#
_symmetry.space_group_name_H-M   'P 1'
#
loop_
_entity.id
_entity.type
_entity.pdbx_description
1 polymer ?
#
loop_
_entity_poly.entity_id
_entity_poly.type
_entity_poly.pdbx_seq_one_letter_code
_entity_poly.pdbx_strand_id
1 'polypeptide(L)'
;GPRTPLPELAAQWKTLATLGAAFMVAGLAATVGQLLVRVLIQHELGTAALGQFQAAWAISMTYIGFVLGAMGTDYYPRLTAAMKDGAAVNRLVNEQTEVALLLAGPVFIAMLGLAPWVIHLLYSREFAEAASVLRWQVLGDILKVASWPLGFVILAAGAGRTFMLTESLAIAVFVLLTWLGMPLLG
;
A
#
# COMPACT_ATOMS: atom_id res chain seq x y z
N GLY A 1 29.65 25.88 -14.40
CA GLY A 1 28.23 25.54 -14.48
C GLY A 1 27.39 26.76 -14.11
N PRO A 2 26.19 26.95 -14.66
CA PRO A 2 25.33 28.08 -14.34
C PRO A 2 24.95 28.01 -12.86
N ARG A 3 25.20 29.12 -12.13
CA ARG A 3 24.81 29.27 -10.72
C ARG A 3 23.32 29.56 -10.68
N THR A 4 22.52 28.65 -10.15
CA THR A 4 21.09 28.87 -9.91
C THR A 4 20.92 30.06 -8.95
N PRO A 5 20.09 31.07 -9.25
CA PRO A 5 19.86 32.18 -8.37
C PRO A 5 19.24 31.76 -7.04
N LEU A 6 19.67 32.35 -5.93
CA LEU A 6 19.24 32.06 -4.56
C LEU A 6 17.70 31.96 -4.38
N PRO A 7 16.87 32.83 -5.00
CA PRO A 7 15.41 32.75 -4.85
C PRO A 7 14.82 31.47 -5.51
N GLU A 8 15.40 30.98 -6.60
CA GLU A 8 14.96 29.71 -7.23
C GLU A 8 15.32 28.50 -6.37
N LEU A 9 16.52 28.53 -5.75
CA LEU A 9 16.92 27.53 -4.77
C LEU A 9 15.96 27.50 -3.57
N ALA A 10 15.60 28.66 -3.01
CA ALA A 10 14.67 28.75 -1.90
C ALA A 10 13.27 28.23 -2.26
N ALA A 11 12.77 28.50 -3.46
CA ALA A 11 11.50 27.98 -3.95
C ALA A 11 11.52 26.42 -4.11
N GLN A 12 12.63 25.89 -4.64
CA GLN A 12 12.82 24.43 -4.75
C GLN A 12 12.87 23.76 -3.37
N TRP A 13 13.61 24.33 -2.42
CA TRP A 13 13.67 23.84 -1.05
C TRP A 13 12.31 23.85 -0.36
N LYS A 14 11.51 24.90 -0.54
CA LYS A 14 10.15 24.98 0.00
C LYS A 14 9.26 23.87 -0.57
N THR A 15 9.33 23.62 -1.87
CA THR A 15 8.58 22.55 -2.52
C THR A 15 8.97 21.18 -2.00
N LEU A 16 10.28 20.91 -1.90
CA LEU A 16 10.79 19.65 -1.36
C LEU A 16 10.41 19.46 0.12
N ALA A 17 10.52 20.51 0.93
CA ALA A 17 10.14 20.45 2.34
C ALA A 17 8.62 20.19 2.51
N THR A 18 7.77 20.82 1.69
CA THR A 18 6.33 20.63 1.73
C THR A 18 5.96 19.20 1.32
N LEU A 19 6.61 18.67 0.28
CA LEU A 19 6.41 17.31 -0.18
C LEU A 19 6.90 16.31 0.88
N GLY A 20 8.08 16.51 1.42
CA GLY A 20 8.64 15.69 2.51
C GLY A 20 7.76 15.68 3.75
N ALA A 21 7.23 16.84 4.17
CA ALA A 21 6.29 16.93 5.29
C ALA A 21 4.98 16.15 5.00
N ALA A 22 4.46 16.24 3.78
CA ALA A 22 3.27 15.48 3.39
C ALA A 22 3.51 13.96 3.47
N PHE A 23 4.68 13.48 3.01
CA PHE A 23 5.06 12.07 3.14
C PHE A 23 5.23 11.64 4.61
N MET A 24 5.84 12.50 5.44
CA MET A 24 6.00 12.20 6.87
C MET A 24 4.64 12.06 7.56
N VAL A 25 3.69 12.97 7.30
CA VAL A 25 2.35 12.91 7.88
C VAL A 25 1.60 11.68 7.39
N ALA A 26 1.64 11.36 6.09
CA ALA A 26 1.03 10.16 5.54
C ALA A 26 1.64 8.88 6.15
N GLY A 27 2.97 8.82 6.29
CA GLY A 27 3.67 7.70 6.91
C GLY A 27 3.34 7.54 8.40
N LEU A 28 3.25 8.64 9.14
CA LEU A 28 2.80 8.62 10.54
C LEU A 28 1.37 8.14 10.66
N ALA A 29 0.45 8.65 9.84
CA ALA A 29 -0.94 8.23 9.80
C ALA A 29 -1.05 6.72 9.53
N ALA A 30 -0.31 6.21 8.54
CA ALA A 30 -0.26 4.78 8.22
C ALA A 30 0.26 3.94 9.40
N THR A 31 1.34 4.39 10.05
CA THR A 31 1.94 3.68 11.20
C THR A 31 0.99 3.65 12.39
N VAL A 32 0.41 4.80 12.74
CA VAL A 32 -0.57 4.92 13.83
C VAL A 32 -1.81 4.08 13.53
N GLY A 33 -2.33 4.15 12.30
CA GLY A 33 -3.50 3.36 11.90
C GLY A 33 -3.24 1.85 11.99
N GLN A 34 -2.08 1.37 11.52
CA GLN A 34 -1.70 -0.03 11.68
C GLN A 34 -1.56 -0.44 13.14
N LEU A 35 -1.03 0.44 14.01
CA LEU A 35 -0.96 0.19 15.44
C LEU A 35 -2.36 0.09 16.04
N LEU A 36 -3.25 1.02 15.69
CA LEU A 36 -4.65 1.01 16.16
C LEU A 36 -5.37 -0.29 15.77
N VAL A 37 -5.22 -0.75 14.53
CA VAL A 37 -5.79 -2.03 14.08
C VAL A 37 -5.28 -3.19 14.94
N ARG A 38 -3.97 -3.25 15.20
CA ARG A 38 -3.38 -4.31 16.05
C ARG A 38 -3.90 -4.25 17.49
N VAL A 39 -4.00 -3.05 18.06
CA VAL A 39 -4.53 -2.85 19.42
C VAL A 39 -6.00 -3.26 19.48
N LEU A 40 -6.80 -2.90 18.48
CA LEU A 40 -8.21 -3.29 18.39
C LEU A 40 -8.35 -4.82 18.31
N ILE A 41 -7.62 -5.48 17.42
CA ILE A 41 -7.65 -6.95 17.30
C ILE A 41 -7.25 -7.59 18.62
N GLN A 42 -6.18 -7.11 19.26
CA GLN A 42 -5.73 -7.66 20.54
C GLN A 42 -6.76 -7.47 21.66
N HIS A 43 -7.40 -6.31 21.71
CA HIS A 43 -8.38 -5.98 22.76
C HIS A 43 -9.67 -6.78 22.60
N GLU A 44 -10.22 -6.86 21.38
CA GLU A 44 -11.51 -7.46 21.11
C GLU A 44 -11.45 -8.99 20.89
N LEU A 45 -10.42 -9.47 20.18
CA LEU A 45 -10.31 -10.86 19.76
C LEU A 45 -9.16 -11.62 20.45
N GLY A 46 -8.33 -10.92 21.21
CA GLY A 46 -7.25 -11.50 21.98
C GLY A 46 -5.94 -11.69 21.22
N THR A 47 -4.92 -12.14 21.96
CA THR A 47 -3.53 -12.23 21.47
C THR A 47 -3.36 -13.28 20.38
N ALA A 48 -4.13 -14.38 20.43
CA ALA A 48 -4.08 -15.44 19.42
C ALA A 48 -4.53 -14.90 18.04
N ALA A 49 -5.67 -14.18 17.99
CA ALA A 49 -6.17 -13.58 16.76
C ALA A 49 -5.20 -12.52 16.20
N LEU A 50 -4.56 -11.73 17.07
CA LEU A 50 -3.50 -10.81 16.66
C LEU A 50 -2.33 -11.57 16.01
N GLY A 51 -1.92 -12.70 16.58
CA GLY A 51 -0.89 -13.56 16.00
C GLY A 51 -1.25 -14.05 14.61
N GLN A 52 -2.47 -14.55 14.41
CA GLN A 52 -3.00 -14.98 13.12
C GLN A 52 -2.97 -13.85 12.08
N PHE A 53 -3.47 -12.67 12.48
CA PHE A 53 -3.46 -11.48 11.63
C PHE A 53 -2.03 -11.07 11.24
N GLN A 54 -1.10 -11.03 12.18
CA GLN A 54 0.28 -10.62 11.90
C GLN A 54 1.01 -11.61 11.00
N ALA A 55 0.78 -12.92 11.14
CA ALA A 55 1.34 -13.93 10.26
C ALA A 55 0.87 -13.74 8.81
N ALA A 56 -0.43 -13.57 8.61
CA ALA A 56 -1.00 -13.27 7.30
C ALA A 56 -0.47 -11.95 6.73
N TRP A 57 -0.43 -10.90 7.54
CA TRP A 57 0.07 -9.57 7.15
C TRP A 57 1.53 -9.59 6.71
N ALA A 58 2.40 -10.32 7.43
CA ALA A 58 3.81 -10.42 7.08
C ALA A 58 4.02 -11.09 5.72
N ILE A 59 3.26 -12.15 5.42
CA ILE A 59 3.29 -12.82 4.12
C ILE A 59 2.80 -11.87 3.03
N SER A 60 1.64 -11.22 3.22
CA SER A 60 1.06 -10.27 2.27
C SER A 60 2.05 -9.14 1.96
N MET A 61 2.61 -8.49 2.96
CA MET A 61 3.55 -7.40 2.77
C MET A 61 4.83 -7.82 2.04
N THR A 62 5.26 -9.07 2.19
CA THR A 62 6.45 -9.58 1.51
C THR A 62 6.24 -9.67 0.00
N TYR A 63 5.21 -10.38 -0.49
CA TYR A 63 5.01 -10.52 -1.93
C TYR A 63 4.53 -9.21 -2.59
N ILE A 64 3.69 -8.43 -1.89
CA ILE A 64 3.27 -7.10 -2.36
C ILE A 64 4.48 -6.18 -2.50
N GLY A 65 5.39 -6.17 -1.52
CA GLY A 65 6.61 -5.37 -1.57
C GLY A 65 7.46 -5.65 -2.80
N PHE A 66 7.60 -6.93 -3.17
CA PHE A 66 8.30 -7.31 -4.41
C PHE A 66 7.60 -6.78 -5.66
N VAL A 67 6.28 -6.97 -5.78
CA VAL A 67 5.51 -6.52 -6.95
C VAL A 67 5.57 -5.00 -7.09
N LEU A 68 5.27 -4.27 -6.02
CA LEU A 68 5.21 -2.80 -6.06
C LEU A 68 6.60 -2.16 -6.17
N GLY A 69 7.63 -2.76 -5.56
CA GLY A 69 9.00 -2.29 -5.65
C GLY A 69 9.58 -2.37 -7.07
N ALA A 70 9.30 -3.46 -7.78
CA ALA A 70 9.71 -3.63 -9.17
C ALA A 70 9.07 -2.58 -10.10
N MET A 71 7.84 -2.16 -9.82
CA MET A 71 7.10 -1.20 -10.64
C MET A 71 7.61 0.25 -10.48
N GLY A 72 8.01 0.66 -9.27
CA GLY A 72 8.34 2.04 -8.97
C GLY A 72 9.55 2.60 -9.71
N THR A 73 10.51 1.75 -10.05
CA THR A 73 11.80 2.14 -10.62
C THR A 73 11.72 2.64 -12.07
N ASP A 74 10.89 2.04 -12.89
CA ASP A 74 10.74 2.40 -14.31
C ASP A 74 9.52 3.31 -14.55
N TYR A 75 8.42 3.01 -13.91
CA TYR A 75 7.14 3.68 -14.14
C TYR A 75 7.14 5.17 -13.76
N TYR A 76 7.68 5.53 -12.59
CA TYR A 76 7.63 6.90 -12.08
C TYR A 76 8.36 7.92 -12.96
N PRO A 77 9.60 7.66 -13.46
CA PRO A 77 10.27 8.56 -14.41
C PRO A 77 9.50 8.72 -15.73
N ARG A 78 8.93 7.65 -16.29
CA ARG A 78 8.13 7.70 -17.52
C ARG A 78 6.88 8.52 -17.31
N LEU A 79 6.19 8.34 -16.18
CA LEU A 79 4.98 9.07 -15.82
C LEU A 79 5.27 10.56 -15.67
N THR A 80 6.35 10.94 -14.95
CA THR A 80 6.74 12.35 -14.78
C THR A 80 7.03 13.04 -16.11
N ALA A 81 7.65 12.35 -17.05
CA ALA A 81 7.91 12.88 -18.39
C ALA A 81 6.61 13.10 -19.19
N ALA A 82 5.59 12.28 -18.96
CA ALA A 82 4.31 12.32 -19.67
C ALA A 82 3.27 13.29 -19.06
N MET A 83 3.54 13.89 -17.89
CA MET A 83 2.54 14.66 -17.11
C MET A 83 1.86 15.83 -17.86
N LYS A 84 2.44 16.29 -18.99
CA LYS A 84 1.85 17.36 -19.81
C LYS A 84 0.83 16.84 -20.83
N ASP A 85 0.75 15.52 -21.03
CA ASP A 85 -0.15 14.85 -21.96
C ASP A 85 -1.04 13.87 -21.20
N GLY A 86 -2.29 14.27 -20.94
CA GLY A 86 -3.25 13.45 -20.20
C GLY A 86 -3.57 12.12 -20.88
N ALA A 87 -3.53 12.04 -22.21
CA ALA A 87 -3.75 10.79 -22.94
C ALA A 87 -2.58 9.83 -22.75
N ALA A 88 -1.35 10.34 -22.75
CA ALA A 88 -0.15 9.55 -22.46
C ALA A 88 -0.13 9.06 -21.00
N VAL A 89 -0.54 9.92 -20.03
CA VAL A 89 -0.68 9.53 -18.62
C VAL A 89 -1.67 8.38 -18.46
N ASN A 90 -2.89 8.50 -19.04
CA ASN A 90 -3.91 7.45 -18.95
C ASN A 90 -3.42 6.12 -19.55
N ARG A 91 -2.74 6.18 -20.70
CA ARG A 91 -2.16 4.98 -21.31
C ARG A 91 -1.12 4.33 -20.40
N LEU A 92 -0.18 5.12 -19.84
CA LEU A 92 0.82 4.61 -18.92
C LEU A 92 0.22 3.99 -17.66
N VAL A 93 -0.83 4.60 -17.09
CA VAL A 93 -1.55 4.03 -15.93
C VAL A 93 -2.17 2.70 -16.29
N ASN A 94 -2.86 2.58 -17.43
CA ASN A 94 -3.50 1.34 -17.85
C ASN A 94 -2.48 0.24 -18.14
N GLU A 95 -1.42 0.56 -18.91
CA GLU A 95 -0.32 -0.38 -19.19
C GLU A 95 0.32 -0.88 -17.89
N GLN A 96 0.59 0.03 -16.95
CA GLN A 96 1.21 -0.34 -15.68
C GLN A 96 0.28 -1.19 -14.79
N THR A 97 -1.02 -0.87 -14.77
CA THR A 97 -2.01 -1.68 -14.04
C THR A 97 -2.11 -3.08 -14.63
N GLU A 98 -2.17 -3.20 -15.95
CA GLU A 98 -2.20 -4.49 -16.64
C GLU A 98 -0.96 -5.32 -16.33
N VAL A 99 0.24 -4.76 -16.50
CA VAL A 99 1.51 -5.43 -16.17
C VAL A 99 1.55 -5.86 -14.71
N ALA A 100 1.12 -4.99 -13.80
CA ALA A 100 1.08 -5.29 -12.38
C ALA A 100 0.17 -6.48 -12.05
N LEU A 101 -1.04 -6.48 -12.62
CA LEU A 101 -2.00 -7.57 -12.41
C LEU A 101 -1.56 -8.87 -13.07
N LEU A 102 -0.92 -8.81 -14.25
CA LEU A 102 -0.36 -9.99 -14.90
C LEU A 102 0.79 -10.61 -14.10
N LEU A 103 1.67 -9.80 -13.51
CA LEU A 103 2.77 -10.28 -12.68
C LEU A 103 2.31 -10.76 -11.30
N ALA A 104 1.38 -10.03 -10.67
CA ALA A 104 0.86 -10.38 -9.36
C ALA A 104 -0.20 -11.49 -9.41
N GLY A 105 -0.95 -11.61 -10.50
CA GLY A 105 -2.06 -12.55 -10.64
C GLY A 105 -1.71 -14.01 -10.31
N PRO A 106 -0.64 -14.58 -10.87
CA PRO A 106 -0.20 -15.94 -10.51
C PRO A 106 0.10 -16.08 -9.01
N VAL A 107 0.71 -15.04 -8.40
CA VAL A 107 0.99 -15.03 -6.94
C VAL A 107 -0.31 -14.98 -6.15
N PHE A 108 -1.27 -14.14 -6.55
CA PHE A 108 -2.57 -14.07 -5.89
C PHE A 108 -3.35 -15.39 -5.97
N ILE A 109 -3.39 -16.01 -7.16
CA ILE A 109 -4.05 -17.30 -7.35
C ILE A 109 -3.37 -18.37 -6.49
N ALA A 110 -2.04 -18.39 -6.47
CA ALA A 110 -1.28 -19.33 -5.64
C ALA A 110 -1.56 -19.09 -4.15
N MET A 111 -1.58 -17.85 -3.67
CA MET A 111 -1.87 -17.53 -2.27
C MET A 111 -3.30 -17.87 -1.88
N LEU A 112 -4.29 -17.64 -2.76
CA LEU A 112 -5.68 -18.02 -2.50
C LEU A 112 -5.84 -19.54 -2.37
N GLY A 113 -5.20 -20.31 -3.25
CA GLY A 113 -5.28 -21.78 -3.27
C GLY A 113 -4.38 -22.44 -2.21
N LEU A 114 -3.15 -21.95 -2.08
CA LEU A 114 -2.12 -22.60 -1.26
C LEU A 114 -1.95 -21.96 0.13
N ALA A 115 -2.79 -20.98 0.52
CA ALA A 115 -2.67 -20.31 1.81
C ALA A 115 -2.48 -21.26 3.01
N PRO A 116 -3.24 -22.39 3.15
CA PRO A 116 -3.03 -23.32 4.25
C PRO A 116 -1.64 -23.97 4.23
N TRP A 117 -1.14 -24.30 3.04
CA TRP A 117 0.19 -24.89 2.86
C TRP A 117 1.29 -23.91 3.19
N VAL A 118 1.14 -22.67 2.74
CA VAL A 118 2.10 -21.58 3.02
C VAL A 118 2.19 -21.31 4.52
N ILE A 119 1.03 -21.19 5.18
CA ILE A 119 0.97 -21.02 6.64
C ILE A 119 1.60 -22.20 7.35
N HIS A 120 1.26 -23.44 6.96
CA HIS A 120 1.80 -24.64 7.61
C HIS A 120 3.31 -24.82 7.38
N LEU A 121 3.83 -24.31 6.28
CA LEU A 121 5.27 -24.34 5.98
C LEU A 121 6.06 -23.32 6.81
N LEU A 122 5.49 -22.13 7.02
CA LEU A 122 6.18 -20.99 7.64
C LEU A 122 5.92 -20.86 9.15
N TYR A 123 4.80 -21.41 9.62
CA TYR A 123 4.33 -21.26 10.99
C TYR A 123 3.91 -22.62 11.60
N SER A 124 3.76 -22.67 12.92
CA SER A 124 3.25 -23.84 13.62
C SER A 124 1.74 -24.06 13.35
N ARG A 125 1.23 -25.25 13.73
CA ARG A 125 -0.18 -25.60 13.55
C ARG A 125 -1.16 -24.65 14.26
N GLU A 126 -0.71 -23.96 15.28
CA GLU A 126 -1.49 -22.95 16.00
C GLU A 126 -1.90 -21.76 15.12
N PHE A 127 -1.17 -21.53 14.00
CA PHE A 127 -1.45 -20.45 13.04
C PHE A 127 -2.36 -20.87 11.88
N ALA A 128 -3.05 -22.00 11.98
CA ALA A 128 -3.86 -22.51 10.87
C ALA A 128 -4.96 -21.53 10.38
N GLU A 129 -5.55 -20.75 11.30
CA GLU A 129 -6.58 -19.75 10.98
C GLU A 129 -6.02 -18.55 10.18
N ALA A 130 -4.73 -18.28 10.27
CA ALA A 130 -4.08 -17.23 9.47
C ALA A 130 -4.25 -17.46 7.96
N ALA A 131 -4.49 -18.69 7.52
CA ALA A 131 -4.76 -19.00 6.11
C ALA A 131 -6.06 -18.34 5.62
N SER A 132 -7.10 -18.29 6.46
CA SER A 132 -8.34 -17.60 6.12
C SER A 132 -8.11 -16.08 6.07
N VAL A 133 -7.42 -15.52 7.05
CA VAL A 133 -7.07 -14.10 7.09
C VAL A 133 -6.24 -13.72 5.85
N LEU A 134 -5.24 -14.55 5.48
CA LEU A 134 -4.40 -14.34 4.30
C LEU A 134 -5.23 -14.28 3.02
N ARG A 135 -6.22 -15.17 2.84
CA ARG A 135 -7.10 -15.16 1.66
C ARG A 135 -7.87 -13.83 1.54
N TRP A 136 -8.42 -13.33 2.65
CA TRP A 136 -9.10 -12.03 2.65
C TRP A 136 -8.15 -10.87 2.35
N GLN A 137 -6.93 -10.92 2.88
CA GLN A 137 -5.91 -9.92 2.57
C GLN A 137 -5.52 -9.94 1.09
N VAL A 138 -5.37 -11.13 0.47
CA VAL A 138 -5.08 -11.25 -0.97
C VAL A 138 -6.15 -10.57 -1.82
N LEU A 139 -7.43 -10.69 -1.47
CA LEU A 139 -8.50 -9.97 -2.17
C LEU A 139 -8.34 -8.44 -2.07
N GLY A 140 -7.97 -7.94 -0.90
CA GLY A 140 -7.62 -6.53 -0.71
C GLY A 140 -6.37 -6.12 -1.49
N ASP A 141 -5.37 -6.99 -1.56
CA ASP A 141 -4.11 -6.74 -2.26
C ASP A 141 -4.30 -6.66 -3.78
N ILE A 142 -5.26 -7.39 -4.37
CA ILE A 142 -5.63 -7.24 -5.78
C ILE A 142 -6.08 -5.80 -6.07
N LEU A 143 -6.95 -5.25 -5.23
CA LEU A 143 -7.41 -3.87 -5.36
C LEU A 143 -6.27 -2.87 -5.14
N LYS A 144 -5.40 -3.14 -4.18
CA LYS A 144 -4.22 -2.33 -3.90
C LYS A 144 -3.27 -2.27 -5.08
N VAL A 145 -2.94 -3.40 -5.69
CA VAL A 145 -2.05 -3.47 -6.86
C VAL A 145 -2.69 -2.76 -8.06
N ALA A 146 -3.99 -2.94 -8.29
CA ALA A 146 -4.71 -2.27 -9.37
C ALA A 146 -4.75 -0.74 -9.20
N SER A 147 -4.86 -0.23 -7.98
CA SER A 147 -4.93 1.21 -7.69
C SER A 147 -3.55 1.88 -7.52
N TRP A 148 -2.49 1.12 -7.34
CA TRP A 148 -1.14 1.63 -7.06
C TRP A 148 -0.61 2.62 -8.10
N PRO A 149 -0.77 2.39 -9.43
CA PRO A 149 -0.31 3.34 -10.44
C PRO A 149 -0.96 4.71 -10.33
N LEU A 150 -2.20 4.81 -9.84
CA LEU A 150 -2.91 6.07 -9.62
C LEU A 150 -2.27 6.92 -8.52
N GLY A 151 -1.74 6.30 -7.47
CA GLY A 151 -1.01 6.98 -6.41
C GLY A 151 0.23 7.73 -6.96
N PHE A 152 0.94 7.12 -7.90
CA PHE A 152 2.08 7.76 -8.55
C PHE A 152 1.69 8.98 -9.41
N VAL A 153 0.48 9.02 -9.99
CA VAL A 153 0.00 10.20 -10.72
C VAL A 153 -0.12 11.40 -9.79
N ILE A 154 -0.64 11.21 -8.58
CA ILE A 154 -0.73 12.26 -7.57
C ILE A 154 0.66 12.78 -7.19
N LEU A 155 1.64 11.87 -7.05
CA LEU A 155 3.03 12.22 -6.74
C LEU A 155 3.71 12.94 -7.91
N ALA A 156 3.55 12.44 -9.14
CA ALA A 156 4.11 13.04 -10.35
C ALA A 156 3.53 14.44 -10.62
N ALA A 157 2.28 14.69 -10.24
CA ALA A 157 1.65 16.00 -10.27
C ALA A 157 2.19 16.97 -9.19
N GLY A 158 3.05 16.51 -8.28
CA GLY A 158 3.53 17.32 -7.14
C GLY A 158 2.45 17.63 -6.10
N ALA A 159 1.32 16.92 -6.14
CA ALA A 159 0.15 17.16 -5.29
C ALA A 159 0.29 16.50 -3.90
N GLY A 160 1.36 16.83 -3.16
CA GLY A 160 1.68 16.21 -1.87
C GLY A 160 0.55 16.31 -0.84
N ARG A 161 -0.22 17.42 -0.83
CA ARG A 161 -1.39 17.56 0.06
C ARG A 161 -2.49 16.55 -0.28
N THR A 162 -2.77 16.37 -1.56
CA THR A 162 -3.75 15.37 -2.02
C THR A 162 -3.30 13.97 -1.63
N PHE A 163 -2.03 13.65 -1.85
CA PHE A 163 -1.45 12.37 -1.42
C PHE A 163 -1.62 12.14 0.08
N MET A 164 -1.22 13.10 0.90
CA MET A 164 -1.37 13.04 2.35
C MET A 164 -2.84 12.80 2.78
N LEU A 165 -3.79 13.54 2.17
CA LEU A 165 -5.20 13.42 2.52
C LEU A 165 -5.79 12.07 2.09
N THR A 166 -5.48 11.60 0.88
CA THR A 166 -5.97 10.30 0.38
C THR A 166 -5.42 9.14 1.21
N GLU A 167 -4.13 9.14 1.55
CA GLU A 167 -3.52 8.10 2.39
C GLU A 167 -4.07 8.14 3.81
N SER A 168 -4.21 9.34 4.41
CA SER A 168 -4.76 9.48 5.76
C SER A 168 -6.24 9.06 5.82
N LEU A 169 -7.02 9.37 4.79
CA LEU A 169 -8.41 8.94 4.69
C LEU A 169 -8.50 7.42 4.51
N ALA A 170 -7.68 6.85 3.65
CA ALA A 170 -7.67 5.40 3.42
C ALA A 170 -7.36 4.63 4.71
N ILE A 171 -6.37 5.08 5.50
CA ILE A 171 -6.05 4.42 6.78
C ILE A 171 -7.16 4.63 7.82
N ALA A 172 -7.79 5.81 7.85
CA ALA A 172 -8.91 6.07 8.75
C ALA A 172 -10.11 5.17 8.43
N VAL A 173 -10.44 5.01 7.15
CA VAL A 173 -11.47 4.08 6.68
C VAL A 173 -11.10 2.64 7.03
N PHE A 174 -9.84 2.24 6.86
CA PHE A 174 -9.38 0.90 7.22
C PHE A 174 -9.56 0.61 8.71
N VAL A 175 -9.15 1.55 9.59
CA VAL A 175 -9.36 1.42 11.05
C VAL A 175 -10.84 1.35 11.40
N LEU A 176 -11.66 2.23 10.79
CA LEU A 176 -13.10 2.26 11.02
C LEU A 176 -13.80 0.96 10.60
N LEU A 177 -13.49 0.46 9.39
CA LEU A 177 -14.06 -0.79 8.90
C LEU A 177 -13.61 -1.99 9.74
N THR A 178 -12.36 -1.98 10.21
CA THR A 178 -11.87 -2.99 11.15
C THR A 178 -12.70 -2.96 12.44
N TRP A 179 -12.86 -1.79 13.04
CA TRP A 179 -13.66 -1.64 14.27
C TRP A 179 -15.11 -2.05 14.09
N LEU A 180 -15.76 -1.65 12.99
CA LEU A 180 -17.16 -2.02 12.69
C LEU A 180 -17.32 -3.52 12.36
N GLY A 181 -16.28 -4.15 11.79
CA GLY A 181 -16.29 -5.57 11.45
C GLY A 181 -16.07 -6.51 12.64
N MET A 182 -15.43 -6.04 13.71
CA MET A 182 -15.13 -6.85 14.90
C MET A 182 -16.35 -7.57 15.50
N PRO A 183 -17.51 -6.91 15.72
CA PRO A 183 -18.69 -7.56 16.28
C PRO A 183 -19.29 -8.66 15.37
N LEU A 184 -18.92 -8.68 14.09
CA LEU A 184 -19.41 -9.66 13.12
C LEU A 184 -18.49 -10.89 13.04
N LEU A 185 -17.28 -10.81 13.61
CA LEU A 185 -16.26 -11.84 13.58
C LEU A 185 -16.07 -12.56 14.93
N GLY A 186 -16.64 -12.03 15.99
CA GLY A 186 -16.74 -12.63 17.34
C GLY A 186 -18.12 -13.13 17.59
#